data_9ee3832958bc35aaf6152505dbc7ad50
#
_entry.id   9ee3832958bc35aaf6152505dbc7ad50
#
_cell.length_a   1.000
_cell.length_b   1.000
_cell.length_c   1.000
_cell.angle_alpha   90.00
_cell.angle_beta   90.00
_cell.angle_gamma   90.00
#
_symmetry.space_group_name_H-M   'P 1'
#
loop_
_entity.id
_entity.type
_entity.pdbx_description
1 polymer ?
#
loop_
_entity_poly.entity_id
_entity_poly.type
_entity_poly.pdbx_seq_one_letter_code
_entity_poly.pdbx_strand_id
1 'polypeptide(L)'
;VDPDRDTPEKMQKYAAAFDPNFTGITGDIEVIYKLATDLTLPFVPVVGSDNSNYDMDHSMNLAVIDPNGNYFGFFKSPHTPEKMAEVLESIISFN
;
A
#
# COMPACT_ATOMS: atom_id res chain seq x y z
N VAL A 1 1.49 4.54 6.16
CA VAL A 1 1.17 3.26 6.78
C VAL A 1 1.59 3.28 8.23
N ASP A 2 0.65 3.41 9.12
CA ASP A 2 0.92 3.48 10.55
C ASP A 2 -0.30 2.96 11.34
N PRO A 3 -0.41 1.64 11.54
CA PRO A 3 -1.57 1.05 12.21
C PRO A 3 -1.83 1.59 13.62
N ASP A 4 -0.79 2.08 14.31
CA ASP A 4 -0.92 2.60 15.67
C ASP A 4 -1.58 3.99 15.70
N ARG A 5 -1.44 4.78 14.62
CA ARG A 5 -2.00 6.13 14.52
C ARG A 5 -3.18 6.24 13.57
N ASP A 6 -3.29 5.30 12.62
CA ASP A 6 -4.34 5.32 11.61
C ASP A 6 -5.60 4.65 12.12
N THR A 7 -6.74 5.31 11.95
CA THR A 7 -8.05 4.69 12.17
C THR A 7 -8.68 4.35 10.83
N PRO A 8 -9.69 3.45 10.78
CA PRO A 8 -10.38 3.17 9.52
C PRO A 8 -10.91 4.42 8.83
N GLU A 9 -11.45 5.35 9.61
CA GLU A 9 -12.00 6.61 9.09
C GLU A 9 -10.90 7.49 8.50
N LYS A 10 -9.76 7.60 9.15
CA LYS A 10 -8.61 8.36 8.65
C LYS A 10 -8.07 7.76 7.36
N MET A 11 -7.95 6.44 7.31
CA MET A 11 -7.43 5.74 6.13
C MET A 11 -8.37 5.90 4.94
N GLN A 12 -9.69 5.78 5.16
CA GLN A 12 -10.65 5.96 4.09
C GLN A 12 -10.67 7.40 3.57
N LYS A 13 -10.56 8.36 4.46
CA LYS A 13 -10.50 9.78 4.10
C LYS A 13 -9.24 10.10 3.30
N TYR A 14 -8.12 9.54 3.71
CA TYR A 14 -6.85 9.69 3.01
C TYR A 14 -6.91 9.10 1.60
N ALA A 15 -7.39 7.87 1.49
CA ALA A 15 -7.51 7.19 0.20
C ALA A 15 -8.45 7.91 -0.76
N ALA A 16 -9.61 8.36 -0.26
CA ALA A 16 -10.61 9.05 -1.05
C ALA A 16 -10.13 10.41 -1.57
N ALA A 17 -9.12 11.02 -0.92
CA ALA A 17 -8.53 12.26 -1.38
C ALA A 17 -7.79 12.10 -2.72
N PHE A 18 -7.30 10.89 -3.02
CA PHE A 18 -6.67 10.59 -4.32
C PHE A 18 -7.73 10.23 -5.37
N ASP A 19 -8.67 9.37 -4.99
CA ASP A 19 -9.77 8.94 -5.85
C ASP A 19 -10.90 8.40 -4.97
N PRO A 20 -12.16 8.81 -5.20
CA PRO A 20 -13.29 8.34 -4.39
C PRO A 20 -13.49 6.83 -4.40
N ASN A 21 -12.97 6.14 -5.40
CA ASN A 21 -13.08 4.69 -5.52
C ASN A 21 -11.97 3.94 -4.77
N PHE A 22 -10.98 4.65 -4.24
CA PHE A 22 -9.92 4.03 -3.46
C PHE A 22 -10.42 3.65 -2.07
N THR A 23 -9.97 2.50 -1.59
CA THR A 23 -10.32 1.99 -0.26
C THR A 23 -9.10 2.03 0.64
N GLY A 24 -9.26 2.64 1.82
CA GLY A 24 -8.24 2.63 2.86
C GLY A 24 -8.47 1.48 3.82
N ILE A 25 -7.40 0.81 4.23
CA ILE A 25 -7.48 -0.29 5.20
C ILE A 25 -6.47 -0.07 6.33
N THR A 26 -6.84 -0.54 7.52
CA THR A 26 -5.97 -0.58 8.68
C THR A 26 -6.43 -1.71 9.60
N GLY A 27 -5.73 -1.94 10.68
CA GLY A 27 -6.05 -2.98 11.64
C GLY A 27 -4.95 -3.12 12.68
N ASP A 28 -4.93 -4.26 13.38
CA ASP A 28 -3.86 -4.54 14.33
C ASP A 28 -2.51 -4.56 13.64
N ILE A 29 -1.50 -3.99 14.28
CA ILE A 29 -0.18 -3.82 13.68
C ILE A 29 0.43 -5.14 13.22
N GLU A 30 0.24 -6.21 13.98
CA GLU A 30 0.77 -7.53 13.63
C GLU A 30 0.15 -8.07 12.34
N VAL A 31 -1.16 -7.88 12.18
CA VAL A 31 -1.91 -8.31 11.00
C VAL A 31 -1.52 -7.48 9.78
N ILE A 32 -1.46 -6.17 9.94
CA ILE A 32 -1.08 -5.26 8.83
C ILE A 32 0.37 -5.48 8.43
N TYR A 33 1.26 -5.69 9.39
CA TYR A 33 2.67 -5.96 9.11
C TYR A 33 2.84 -7.27 8.33
N LYS A 34 2.11 -8.31 8.71
CA LYS A 34 2.15 -9.58 8.01
C LYS A 34 1.64 -9.43 6.57
N LEU A 35 0.52 -8.76 6.39
CA LEU A 35 -0.04 -8.50 5.07
C LEU A 35 0.96 -7.72 4.20
N ALA A 36 1.53 -6.65 4.72
CA ALA A 36 2.50 -5.84 3.99
C ALA A 36 3.74 -6.65 3.62
N THR A 37 4.25 -7.45 4.55
CA THR A 37 5.41 -8.31 4.30
C THR A 37 5.12 -9.34 3.22
N ASP A 38 3.96 -9.99 3.29
CA ASP A 38 3.54 -10.97 2.28
C ASP A 38 3.37 -10.34 0.89
N LEU A 39 2.99 -9.06 0.84
CA LEU A 39 2.86 -8.31 -0.41
C LEU A 39 4.16 -7.64 -0.87
N THR A 40 5.26 -7.86 -0.17
CA THR A 40 6.56 -7.22 -0.45
C THR A 40 6.50 -5.69 -0.26
N LEU A 41 5.72 -5.25 0.73
CA LEU A 41 5.52 -3.84 1.06
C LEU A 41 5.87 -3.56 2.53
N PRO A 42 7.08 -3.93 3.01
CA PRO A 42 7.40 -3.76 4.43
C PRO A 42 7.39 -2.29 4.84
N PHE A 43 7.10 -2.06 6.10
CA PHE A 43 7.18 -0.74 6.70
C PHE A 43 7.76 -0.85 8.10
N VAL A 44 8.46 0.21 8.53
CA VAL A 44 9.01 0.30 9.89
C VAL A 44 8.92 1.73 10.39
N PRO A 45 8.71 1.96 11.69
CA PRO A 45 8.80 3.30 12.24
C PRO A 45 10.26 3.77 12.26
N VAL A 46 10.47 5.03 11.92
CA VAL A 46 11.78 5.67 12.02
C VAL A 46 11.91 6.25 13.42
N VAL A 47 12.87 5.74 14.18
CA VAL A 47 13.09 6.18 15.55
C VAL A 47 13.62 7.62 15.54
N GLY A 48 12.77 8.56 15.99
CA GLY A 48 13.14 9.95 16.18
C GLY A 48 13.47 10.27 17.64
N SER A 49 13.75 11.52 17.92
CA SER A 49 14.04 12.00 19.27
C SER A 49 12.79 12.12 20.16
N ASP A 50 11.61 11.94 19.59
CA ASP A 50 10.32 12.05 20.26
C ASP A 50 9.45 10.86 19.90
N ASN A 51 9.03 10.07 20.91
CA ASN A 51 8.23 8.88 20.73
C ASN A 51 6.81 9.14 20.21
N SER A 52 6.31 10.37 20.33
CA SER A 52 4.98 10.73 19.85
C SER A 52 4.97 11.28 18.43
N ASN A 53 6.14 11.53 17.86
CA ASN A 53 6.26 12.18 16.54
C ASN A 53 7.34 11.49 15.72
N TYR A 54 7.01 10.33 15.18
CA TYR A 54 7.92 9.54 14.36
C TYR A 54 7.39 9.42 12.93
N ASP A 55 8.31 9.23 11.99
CA ASP A 55 7.99 8.94 10.60
C ASP A 55 7.96 7.44 10.36
N MET A 56 7.30 7.04 9.27
CA MET A 56 7.27 5.65 8.82
C MET A 56 8.09 5.49 7.56
N ASP A 57 9.07 4.59 7.60
CA ASP A 57 9.72 4.10 6.39
C ASP A 57 8.83 3.01 5.78
N HIS A 58 8.56 3.12 4.50
CA HIS A 58 7.76 2.13 3.79
C HIS A 58 8.30 1.89 2.39
N SER A 59 7.94 0.74 1.84
CA SER A 59 8.28 0.40 0.47
C SER A 59 7.65 1.37 -0.53
N MET A 60 8.35 1.64 -1.63
CA MET A 60 7.82 2.39 -2.77
C MET A 60 7.23 1.48 -3.83
N ASN A 61 7.16 0.19 -3.56
CA ASN A 61 6.55 -0.78 -4.48
C ASN A 61 5.03 -0.66 -4.47
N LEU A 62 4.42 -0.97 -5.61
CA LEU A 62 2.97 -1.07 -5.76
C LEU A 62 2.63 -2.52 -6.10
N ALA A 63 2.00 -3.23 -5.18
CA ALA A 63 1.62 -4.63 -5.39
C ALA A 63 0.41 -4.71 -6.32
N VAL A 64 0.39 -5.75 -7.15
CA VAL A 64 -0.71 -6.03 -8.07
C VAL A 64 -1.38 -7.33 -7.66
N ILE A 65 -2.67 -7.25 -7.36
CA ILE A 65 -3.52 -8.40 -7.04
C ILE A 65 -4.49 -8.58 -8.20
N ASP A 66 -4.60 -9.79 -8.72
CA ASP A 66 -5.49 -10.05 -9.85
C ASP A 66 -6.97 -10.12 -9.40
N PRO A 67 -7.93 -10.14 -10.34
CA PRO A 67 -9.35 -10.19 -9.99
C PRO A 67 -9.77 -11.43 -9.19
N ASN A 68 -8.95 -12.49 -9.22
CA ASN A 68 -9.19 -13.71 -8.44
C ASN A 68 -8.58 -13.65 -7.03
N GLY A 69 -7.96 -12.54 -6.66
CA GLY A 69 -7.37 -12.36 -5.35
C GLY A 69 -5.95 -12.93 -5.24
N ASN A 70 -5.30 -13.25 -6.34
CA ASN A 70 -3.95 -13.80 -6.35
C ASN A 70 -2.92 -12.69 -6.53
N TYR A 71 -1.78 -12.83 -5.83
CA TYR A 71 -0.66 -11.93 -5.98
C TYR A 71 -0.02 -12.15 -7.35
N PHE A 72 -0.02 -11.12 -8.18
CA PHE A 72 0.52 -11.19 -9.54
C PHE A 72 1.98 -10.73 -9.61
N GLY A 73 2.29 -9.65 -8.92
CA GLY A 73 3.61 -9.06 -8.92
C GLY A 73 3.60 -7.66 -8.33
N PHE A 74 4.59 -6.86 -8.68
CA PHE A 74 4.66 -5.50 -8.18
C PHE A 74 5.41 -4.58 -9.15
N PHE A 75 5.13 -3.28 -9.06
CA PHE A 75 5.89 -2.25 -9.75
C PHE A 75 6.91 -1.64 -8.81
N LYS A 76 8.16 -1.57 -9.25
CA LYS A 76 9.23 -0.91 -8.52
C LYS A 76 9.24 0.59 -8.82
N SER A 77 9.74 1.37 -7.85
CA SER A 77 10.09 2.77 -8.08
C SER A 77 11.29 2.90 -9.05
N PRO A 78 11.36 3.91 -9.93
CA PRO A 78 10.37 4.98 -10.10
C PRO A 78 9.14 4.52 -10.88
N HIS A 79 8.00 5.14 -10.60
CA HIS A 79 6.74 4.81 -11.25
C HIS A 79 6.47 5.75 -12.43
N THR A 80 6.13 5.15 -13.59
CA THR A 80 5.72 5.88 -14.78
C THR A 80 4.28 5.51 -15.10
N PRO A 81 3.30 6.41 -14.86
CA PRO A 81 1.88 6.06 -14.98
C PRO A 81 1.50 5.48 -16.33
N GLU A 82 2.04 5.99 -17.41
CA GLU A 82 1.74 5.54 -18.77
C GLU A 82 2.18 4.10 -19.00
N LYS A 83 3.39 3.75 -18.54
CA LYS A 83 3.92 2.39 -18.66
C LYS A 83 3.18 1.44 -17.76
N MET A 84 2.82 1.87 -16.55
CA MET A 84 2.04 1.07 -15.62
C MET A 84 0.67 0.75 -16.20
N ALA A 85 0.01 1.72 -16.82
CA ALA A 85 -1.28 1.52 -17.48
C ALA A 85 -1.19 0.50 -18.61
N GLU A 86 -0.16 0.56 -19.44
CA GLU A 86 0.06 -0.42 -20.52
C GLU A 86 0.22 -1.84 -19.97
N VAL A 87 1.03 -1.99 -18.92
CA VAL A 87 1.27 -3.28 -18.29
C VAL A 87 -0.02 -3.81 -17.67
N LEU A 88 -0.78 -2.97 -16.97
CA LEU A 88 -2.03 -3.38 -16.35
C LEU A 88 -3.07 -3.80 -17.38
N GLU A 89 -3.19 -3.09 -18.51
CA GLU A 89 -4.08 -3.50 -19.59
C GLU A 89 -3.68 -4.85 -20.15
N SER A 90 -2.38 -5.10 -20.29
CA SER A 90 -1.85 -6.38 -20.73
C SER A 90 -2.21 -7.50 -19.76
N ILE A 91 -2.09 -7.28 -18.46
CA ILE A 91 -2.46 -8.24 -17.41
C ILE A 91 -3.96 -8.53 -17.44
N ILE A 92 -4.79 -7.51 -17.55
CA ILE A 92 -6.25 -7.64 -17.59
C ILE A 92 -6.67 -8.45 -18.82
N SER A 93 -6.04 -8.22 -19.97
CA SER A 93 -6.30 -8.98 -21.20
C SER A 93 -5.93 -10.45 -21.07
N PHE A 94 -4.98 -10.77 -20.18
CA PHE A 94 -4.51 -12.14 -19.96
C PHE A 94 -5.45 -12.93 -19.03
N ASN A 95 -6.16 -12.23 -18.18
CA ASN A 95 -7.11 -12.82 -17.24
C ASN A 95 -8.53 -12.74 -17.78
#